data_4e8002c3a467c9eae50a4b9a915c2400
#
_entry.id   4e8002c3a467c9eae50a4b9a915c2400
#
_cell.length_a   1.000
_cell.length_b   1.000
_cell.length_c   1.000
_cell.angle_alpha   90.00
_cell.angle_beta   90.00
_cell.angle_gamma   90.00
#
_symmetry.space_group_name_H-M   'P 1'
#
loop_
_entity.id
_entity.type
_entity.pdbx_description
1 polymer ?
#
loop_
_entity_poly.entity_id
_entity_poly.type
_entity_poly.pdbx_seq_one_letter_code
_entity_poly.pdbx_strand_id
1 'polypeptide(L)'
;MKKTISQVVSERILILDGAMGTMIQQYNLKEEDFRGERFAHIPGQLKGNNDLLCLTRPDVIQDIHRKYLEAGADIIETNTFSSTTVSMADYHVEEYVREMNLAAVKLARDLADEYTAKNPDKPRFVAGSVGPTNKTCSMSPDVNNPAYRALSYDELAASYQQQMEAMLEGGVDAILIETIFDTLNAKAAIFAAEQAMKATGVEVPVMLSVTVSDIGGRTLSGQTLDAFLASVQHANIFSVGLNCSFGARQLKPFLEQLAARAPYYISAYPNAGLPNSLGKYDQTPADMAHEVREYIEEGLINIIGGCCGTTDAYIAEYPALVKGAKPHLSLIHI
;
A
#
# COMPACT_ATOMS: atom_id res chain seq x y z
N MET A 1 25.59 -9.58 -5.85
CA MET A 1 24.17 -9.71 -6.31
C MET A 1 23.30 -8.95 -5.31
N LYS A 2 22.36 -8.10 -5.75
CA LYS A 2 21.39 -7.41 -4.85
C LYS A 2 20.57 -8.45 -4.12
N LYS A 3 20.46 -8.33 -2.78
CA LYS A 3 19.56 -9.20 -2.01
C LYS A 3 18.10 -8.92 -2.39
N THR A 4 17.27 -9.96 -2.40
CA THR A 4 15.82 -9.84 -2.60
C THR A 4 15.13 -9.36 -1.32
N ILE A 5 13.91 -8.84 -1.44
CA ILE A 5 13.09 -8.45 -0.29
C ILE A 5 12.90 -9.62 0.69
N SER A 6 12.71 -10.84 0.18
CA SER A 6 12.54 -12.05 0.98
C SER A 6 13.79 -12.41 1.79
N GLN A 7 14.98 -12.16 1.26
CA GLN A 7 16.22 -12.37 1.99
C GLN A 7 16.41 -11.32 3.11
N VAL A 8 16.09 -10.06 2.84
CA VAL A 8 16.35 -8.99 3.81
C VAL A 8 15.34 -9.00 4.96
N VAL A 9 14.05 -9.31 4.69
CA VAL A 9 13.00 -9.36 5.73
C VAL A 9 13.23 -10.45 6.77
N SER A 10 13.95 -11.54 6.40
CA SER A 10 14.32 -12.58 7.35
C SER A 10 15.49 -12.18 8.27
N GLU A 11 16.28 -11.18 7.86
CA GLU A 11 17.47 -10.73 8.60
C GLU A 11 17.15 -9.56 9.55
N ARG A 12 16.25 -8.67 9.16
CA ARG A 12 15.92 -7.45 9.91
C ARG A 12 14.51 -6.93 9.58
N ILE A 13 13.99 -6.08 10.45
CA ILE A 13 12.76 -5.34 10.18
C ILE A 13 13.00 -4.37 9.03
N LEU A 14 12.10 -4.36 8.04
CA LEU A 14 12.10 -3.44 6.91
C LEU A 14 11.23 -2.21 7.20
N ILE A 15 11.65 -1.07 6.66
CA ILE A 15 10.92 0.18 6.75
C ILE A 15 10.22 0.43 5.42
N LEU A 16 8.88 0.44 5.44
CA LEU A 16 8.04 0.90 4.36
C LEU A 16 7.95 2.43 4.43
N ASP A 17 7.61 3.08 3.35
CA ASP A 17 7.42 4.53 3.31
C ASP A 17 6.13 4.99 4.03
N GLY A 18 5.76 6.24 3.84
CA GLY A 18 4.58 6.87 4.42
C GLY A 18 3.57 7.29 3.37
N ALA A 19 2.57 8.06 3.81
CA ALA A 19 1.42 8.42 3.00
C ALA A 19 1.76 9.32 1.80
N MET A 20 1.71 8.77 0.59
CA MET A 20 1.87 9.52 -0.66
C MET A 20 0.86 10.67 -0.74
N GLY A 21 -0.42 10.42 -0.48
CA GLY A 21 -1.47 11.44 -0.53
C GLY A 21 -1.24 12.59 0.45
N THR A 22 -0.78 12.32 1.67
CA THR A 22 -0.42 13.36 2.65
C THR A 22 0.72 14.24 2.16
N MET A 23 1.73 13.64 1.55
CA MET A 23 2.85 14.39 0.97
C MET A 23 2.42 15.24 -0.23
N ILE A 24 1.61 14.70 -1.13
CA ILE A 24 1.06 15.45 -2.28
C ILE A 24 0.29 16.71 -1.82
N GLN A 25 -0.49 16.61 -0.73
CA GLN A 25 -1.24 17.75 -0.19
C GLN A 25 -0.35 18.94 0.20
N GLN A 26 0.90 18.70 0.59
CA GLN A 26 1.84 19.77 0.96
C GLN A 26 2.23 20.66 -0.24
N TYR A 27 2.13 20.17 -1.47
CA TYR A 27 2.44 20.94 -2.69
C TYR A 27 1.32 21.88 -3.11
N ASN A 28 0.14 21.78 -2.47
CA ASN A 28 -1.03 22.64 -2.77
C ASN A 28 -1.38 22.70 -4.25
N LEU A 29 -1.30 21.55 -4.94
CA LEU A 29 -1.53 21.42 -6.37
C LEU A 29 -2.96 21.86 -6.75
N LYS A 30 -3.08 22.49 -7.91
CA LYS A 30 -4.34 22.97 -8.47
C LYS A 30 -4.80 22.06 -9.62
N GLU A 31 -6.01 22.33 -10.14
CA GLU A 31 -6.57 21.58 -11.26
C GLU A 31 -5.61 21.52 -12.46
N GLU A 32 -4.92 22.62 -12.73
CA GLU A 32 -3.98 22.74 -13.85
C GLU A 32 -2.78 21.78 -13.70
N ASP A 33 -2.34 21.51 -12.47
CA ASP A 33 -1.25 20.57 -12.18
C ASP A 33 -1.65 19.12 -12.47
N PHE A 34 -2.91 18.76 -12.12
CA PHE A 34 -3.44 17.43 -12.40
C PHE A 34 -3.75 17.22 -13.87
N ARG A 35 -4.25 18.25 -14.53
CA ARG A 35 -4.66 18.21 -15.93
C ARG A 35 -3.48 18.30 -16.89
N GLY A 36 -2.54 19.21 -16.65
CA GLY A 36 -1.49 19.57 -17.59
C GLY A 36 -2.04 19.96 -18.96
N GLU A 37 -1.18 20.11 -19.95
CA GLU A 37 -1.61 20.34 -21.34
C GLU A 37 -2.20 19.07 -21.97
N ARG A 38 -1.67 17.93 -21.58
CA ARG A 38 -2.00 16.64 -22.18
C ARG A 38 -3.47 16.24 -22.00
N PHE A 39 -4.05 16.51 -20.85
CA PHE A 39 -5.41 16.14 -20.48
C PHE A 39 -6.39 17.30 -20.54
N ALA A 40 -6.06 18.36 -21.29
CA ALA A 40 -6.91 19.54 -21.45
C ALA A 40 -8.30 19.21 -22.05
N HIS A 41 -8.38 18.16 -22.87
CA HIS A 41 -9.60 17.71 -23.53
C HIS A 41 -10.51 16.82 -22.64
N ILE A 42 -10.02 16.32 -21.52
CA ILE A 42 -10.79 15.43 -20.63
C ILE A 42 -11.87 16.24 -19.90
N PRO A 43 -13.13 15.81 -19.90
CA PRO A 43 -14.21 16.51 -19.19
C PRO A 43 -14.09 16.34 -17.66
N GLY A 44 -14.81 17.19 -16.93
CA GLY A 44 -14.87 17.11 -15.46
C GLY A 44 -13.64 17.65 -14.76
N GLN A 45 -13.52 17.33 -13.49
CA GLN A 45 -12.41 17.73 -12.61
C GLN A 45 -11.41 16.57 -12.48
N LEU A 46 -10.12 16.85 -12.68
CA LEU A 46 -9.04 15.90 -12.50
C LEU A 46 -8.33 16.05 -11.15
N LYS A 47 -8.50 17.19 -10.47
CA LYS A 47 -7.95 17.41 -9.14
C LYS A 47 -8.46 16.35 -8.16
N GLY A 48 -7.52 15.68 -7.50
CA GLY A 48 -7.79 14.56 -6.61
C GLY A 48 -7.40 13.22 -7.21
N ASN A 49 -7.18 13.13 -8.52
CA ASN A 49 -6.59 11.95 -9.16
C ASN A 49 -5.07 11.98 -8.98
N ASN A 50 -4.61 11.56 -7.79
CA ASN A 50 -3.19 11.61 -7.43
C ASN A 50 -2.33 10.72 -8.32
N ASP A 51 -2.86 9.62 -8.81
CA ASP A 51 -2.14 8.64 -9.65
C ASP A 51 -1.76 9.26 -11.00
N LEU A 52 -2.61 10.16 -11.53
CA LEU A 52 -2.36 10.88 -12.78
C LEU A 52 -1.11 11.78 -12.72
N LEU A 53 -0.72 12.20 -11.51
CA LEU A 53 0.48 13.03 -11.30
C LEU A 53 1.77 12.33 -11.75
N CYS A 54 1.78 11.02 -11.88
CA CYS A 54 2.91 10.30 -12.48
C CYS A 54 3.16 10.72 -13.95
N LEU A 55 2.13 11.20 -14.64
CA LEU A 55 2.21 11.68 -16.02
C LEU A 55 2.29 13.22 -16.11
N THR A 56 1.64 13.94 -15.21
CA THR A 56 1.53 15.42 -15.30
C THR A 56 2.53 16.14 -14.41
N ARG A 57 2.90 15.58 -13.26
CA ARG A 57 3.84 16.17 -12.29
C ARG A 57 4.80 15.10 -11.73
N PRO A 58 5.54 14.40 -12.63
CA PRO A 58 6.50 13.39 -12.19
C PRO A 58 7.58 13.95 -11.25
N ASP A 59 7.90 15.24 -11.35
CA ASP A 59 8.81 15.96 -10.46
C ASP A 59 8.36 15.88 -8.99
N VAL A 60 7.07 16.07 -8.72
CA VAL A 60 6.48 15.99 -7.38
C VAL A 60 6.57 14.58 -6.82
N ILE A 61 6.21 13.57 -7.63
CA ILE A 61 6.24 12.18 -7.19
C ILE A 61 7.67 11.72 -6.91
N GLN A 62 8.63 12.09 -7.76
CA GLN A 62 10.04 11.80 -7.53
C GLN A 62 10.58 12.47 -6.25
N ASP A 63 10.21 13.72 -5.98
CA ASP A 63 10.65 14.43 -4.77
C ASP A 63 10.11 13.73 -3.51
N ILE A 64 8.85 13.26 -3.52
CA ILE A 64 8.25 12.52 -2.41
C ILE A 64 8.99 11.19 -2.18
N HIS A 65 9.20 10.39 -3.22
CA HIS A 65 9.97 9.14 -3.09
C HIS A 65 11.38 9.38 -2.55
N ARG A 66 12.04 10.44 -3.02
CA ARG A 66 13.38 10.83 -2.54
C ARG A 66 13.36 11.14 -1.05
N LYS A 67 12.41 11.92 -0.57
CA LYS A 67 12.26 12.25 0.86
C LYS A 67 12.08 11.00 1.71
N TYR A 68 11.27 10.04 1.28
CA TYR A 68 11.11 8.78 2.01
C TYR A 68 12.36 7.91 2.02
N LEU A 69 13.09 7.84 0.90
CA LEU A 69 14.36 7.11 0.83
C LEU A 69 15.43 7.75 1.70
N GLU A 70 15.49 9.08 1.76
CA GLU A 70 16.39 9.85 2.64
C GLU A 70 16.02 9.67 4.12
N ALA A 71 14.74 9.61 4.45
CA ALA A 71 14.23 9.29 5.78
C ALA A 71 14.58 7.85 6.22
N GLY A 72 14.97 7.00 5.29
CA GLY A 72 15.46 5.65 5.59
C GLY A 72 14.55 4.52 5.20
N ALA A 73 13.49 4.76 4.41
CA ALA A 73 12.65 3.70 3.87
C ALA A 73 13.48 2.67 3.08
N ASP A 74 13.19 1.39 3.30
CA ASP A 74 13.73 0.26 2.53
C ASP A 74 12.83 -0.08 1.35
N ILE A 75 11.52 0.09 1.51
CA ILE A 75 10.48 -0.17 0.51
C ILE A 75 9.76 1.15 0.25
N ILE A 76 9.61 1.53 -1.01
CA ILE A 76 8.73 2.62 -1.42
C ILE A 76 7.58 2.08 -2.27
N GLU A 77 6.38 2.61 -2.04
CA GLU A 77 5.18 2.24 -2.78
C GLU A 77 5.05 3.09 -4.04
N THR A 78 4.62 2.46 -5.14
CA THR A 78 4.30 3.22 -6.35
C THR A 78 3.07 4.11 -6.12
N ASN A 79 3.00 5.26 -6.79
CA ASN A 79 1.83 6.14 -6.72
C ASN A 79 0.72 5.62 -7.67
N THR A 80 0.14 4.46 -7.32
CA THR A 80 -0.81 3.71 -8.15
C THR A 80 -2.01 3.17 -7.37
N PHE A 81 -2.25 3.70 -6.17
CA PHE A 81 -3.29 3.23 -5.25
C PHE A 81 -4.67 3.05 -5.91
N SER A 82 -5.04 3.96 -6.82
CA SER A 82 -6.33 3.92 -7.53
C SER A 82 -6.18 3.70 -9.04
N SER A 83 -4.99 3.33 -9.54
CA SER A 83 -4.69 3.22 -10.97
C SER A 83 -5.28 1.96 -11.62
N THR A 84 -6.59 1.76 -11.47
CA THR A 84 -7.38 0.70 -12.12
C THR A 84 -8.36 1.31 -13.12
N THR A 85 -8.75 0.56 -14.15
CA THR A 85 -9.77 1.02 -15.10
C THR A 85 -11.11 1.30 -14.42
N VAL A 86 -11.46 0.55 -13.37
CA VAL A 86 -12.68 0.76 -12.57
C VAL A 86 -12.68 2.12 -11.88
N SER A 87 -11.58 2.48 -11.21
CA SER A 87 -11.48 3.76 -10.48
C SER A 87 -11.23 4.94 -11.42
N MET A 88 -10.47 4.77 -12.49
CA MET A 88 -10.13 5.83 -13.44
C MET A 88 -11.28 6.21 -14.36
N ALA A 89 -12.30 5.35 -14.50
CA ALA A 89 -13.54 5.67 -15.23
C ALA A 89 -14.28 6.88 -14.64
N ASP A 90 -14.17 7.14 -13.33
CA ASP A 90 -14.77 8.32 -12.69
C ASP A 90 -14.13 9.63 -13.15
N TYR A 91 -12.93 9.56 -13.70
CA TYR A 91 -12.16 10.70 -14.24
C TYR A 91 -12.08 10.70 -15.76
N HIS A 92 -12.69 9.71 -16.43
CA HIS A 92 -12.62 9.53 -17.90
C HIS A 92 -11.17 9.40 -18.42
N VAL A 93 -10.32 8.70 -17.67
CA VAL A 93 -8.89 8.48 -18.00
C VAL A 93 -8.51 6.99 -17.91
N GLU A 94 -9.47 6.09 -17.98
CA GLU A 94 -9.26 4.65 -17.91
C GLU A 94 -8.37 4.09 -19.03
N GLU A 95 -8.32 4.75 -20.17
CA GLU A 95 -7.45 4.37 -21.29
C GLU A 95 -5.95 4.59 -20.99
N TYR A 96 -5.63 5.44 -20.00
CA TYR A 96 -4.25 5.74 -19.60
C TYR A 96 -3.73 4.87 -18.46
N VAL A 97 -4.53 3.95 -17.92
CA VAL A 97 -4.20 3.14 -16.74
C VAL A 97 -2.86 2.40 -16.89
N ARG A 98 -2.64 1.77 -18.04
CA ARG A 98 -1.39 1.05 -18.27
C ARG A 98 -0.19 1.99 -18.26
N GLU A 99 -0.29 3.14 -18.90
CA GLU A 99 0.77 4.14 -18.93
C GLU A 99 1.04 4.75 -17.57
N MET A 100 -0.02 5.07 -16.79
CA MET A 100 0.13 5.58 -15.42
C MET A 100 0.90 4.60 -14.55
N ASN A 101 0.54 3.32 -14.58
CA ASN A 101 1.22 2.30 -13.78
C ASN A 101 2.69 2.13 -14.18
N LEU A 102 3.00 2.07 -15.48
CA LEU A 102 4.38 2.00 -15.98
C LEU A 102 5.20 3.24 -15.57
N ALA A 103 4.63 4.43 -15.70
CA ALA A 103 5.29 5.68 -15.29
C ALA A 103 5.55 5.69 -13.79
N ALA A 104 4.57 5.34 -12.97
CA ALA A 104 4.71 5.29 -11.52
C ALA A 104 5.80 4.32 -11.07
N VAL A 105 5.83 3.11 -11.64
CA VAL A 105 6.88 2.13 -11.35
C VAL A 105 8.25 2.66 -11.74
N LYS A 106 8.37 3.27 -12.93
CA LYS A 106 9.63 3.83 -13.40
C LYS A 106 10.17 4.92 -12.46
N LEU A 107 9.32 5.84 -12.00
CA LEU A 107 9.70 6.90 -11.06
C LEU A 107 10.25 6.33 -9.75
N ALA A 108 9.59 5.33 -9.18
CA ALA A 108 10.03 4.66 -7.96
C ALA A 108 11.30 3.82 -8.19
N ARG A 109 11.35 3.05 -9.28
CA ARG A 109 12.47 2.15 -9.60
C ARG A 109 13.77 2.91 -9.82
N ASP A 110 13.74 3.98 -10.60
CA ASP A 110 14.92 4.79 -10.88
C ASP A 110 15.57 5.27 -9.57
N LEU A 111 14.77 5.74 -8.61
CA LEU A 111 15.25 6.21 -7.31
C LEU A 111 15.70 5.06 -6.40
N ALA A 112 14.94 3.97 -6.34
CA ALA A 112 15.32 2.81 -5.54
C ALA A 112 16.65 2.22 -6.01
N ASP A 113 16.92 2.21 -7.30
CA ASP A 113 18.19 1.76 -7.87
C ASP A 113 19.33 2.75 -7.59
N GLU A 114 19.07 4.07 -7.71
CA GLU A 114 20.02 5.12 -7.34
C GLU A 114 20.48 4.97 -5.88
N TYR A 115 19.54 4.82 -4.95
CA TYR A 115 19.84 4.70 -3.52
C TYR A 115 20.47 3.35 -3.16
N THR A 116 20.11 2.28 -3.86
CA THR A 116 20.78 0.98 -3.71
C THR A 116 22.22 1.06 -4.20
N ALA A 117 22.49 1.74 -5.31
CA ALA A 117 23.86 1.92 -5.81
C ALA A 117 24.72 2.74 -4.85
N LYS A 118 24.16 3.76 -4.20
CA LYS A 118 24.84 4.56 -3.17
C LYS A 118 25.17 3.77 -1.90
N ASN A 119 24.33 2.80 -1.53
CA ASN A 119 24.51 1.94 -0.37
C ASN A 119 24.04 0.51 -0.66
N PRO A 120 24.90 -0.35 -1.25
CA PRO A 120 24.54 -1.73 -1.60
C PRO A 120 24.20 -2.63 -0.40
N ASP A 121 24.66 -2.30 0.79
CA ASP A 121 24.37 -3.03 2.03
C ASP A 121 22.93 -2.75 2.54
N LYS A 122 22.31 -1.69 2.04
CA LYS A 122 20.92 -1.34 2.31
C LYS A 122 20.15 -1.23 0.99
N PRO A 123 19.83 -2.35 0.33
CA PRO A 123 19.06 -2.34 -0.92
C PRO A 123 17.69 -1.72 -0.72
N ARG A 124 17.19 -1.02 -1.74
CA ARG A 124 15.86 -0.44 -1.78
C ARG A 124 14.97 -1.25 -2.70
N PHE A 125 13.70 -1.35 -2.34
CA PHE A 125 12.68 -2.13 -3.04
C PHE A 125 11.51 -1.24 -3.44
N VAL A 126 10.80 -1.66 -4.48
CA VAL A 126 9.59 -1.01 -4.97
C VAL A 126 8.42 -1.98 -4.81
N ALA A 127 7.41 -1.59 -4.05
CA ALA A 127 6.15 -2.29 -3.95
C ALA A 127 5.11 -1.64 -4.88
N GLY A 128 4.49 -2.42 -5.74
CA GLY A 128 3.37 -1.98 -6.56
C GLY A 128 2.12 -1.84 -5.69
N SER A 129 1.71 -0.62 -5.37
CA SER A 129 0.52 -0.33 -4.55
C SER A 129 -0.75 -0.60 -5.34
N VAL A 130 -1.61 -1.47 -4.79
CA VAL A 130 -2.92 -1.86 -5.32
C VAL A 130 -3.96 -1.62 -4.23
N GLY A 131 -4.60 -0.48 -4.29
CA GLY A 131 -5.65 -0.10 -3.34
C GLY A 131 -7.01 -0.70 -3.68
N PRO A 132 -8.02 -0.46 -2.82
CA PRO A 132 -9.39 -0.82 -3.12
C PRO A 132 -9.95 0.06 -4.25
N THR A 133 -10.94 -0.47 -4.96
CA THR A 133 -11.70 0.33 -5.92
C THR A 133 -12.87 1.05 -5.22
N ASN A 134 -13.43 2.06 -5.89
CA ASN A 134 -14.64 2.77 -5.46
C ASN A 134 -15.92 1.90 -5.52
N LYS A 135 -15.81 0.66 -6.04
CA LYS A 135 -16.89 -0.32 -6.11
C LYS A 135 -16.51 -1.62 -5.41
N THR A 136 -17.48 -2.28 -4.81
CA THR A 136 -17.28 -3.56 -4.11
C THR A 136 -18.10 -4.67 -4.74
N CYS A 137 -17.55 -5.90 -4.67
CA CYS A 137 -18.25 -7.09 -5.16
C CYS A 137 -19.18 -7.71 -4.10
N SER A 138 -18.98 -7.40 -2.81
CA SER A 138 -19.76 -8.01 -1.73
C SER A 138 -20.94 -7.16 -1.25
N MET A 139 -20.88 -5.84 -1.41
CA MET A 139 -21.89 -4.90 -0.89
C MET A 139 -22.66 -4.24 -2.02
N SER A 140 -23.97 -4.06 -1.81
CA SER A 140 -24.80 -3.24 -2.71
C SER A 140 -24.61 -1.76 -2.41
N PRO A 141 -24.42 -0.90 -3.42
CA PRO A 141 -24.48 0.54 -3.26
C PRO A 141 -25.90 1.07 -3.09
N ASP A 142 -26.93 0.24 -3.36
CA ASP A 142 -28.34 0.57 -3.24
C ASP A 142 -28.97 -0.19 -2.07
N VAL A 143 -29.30 0.53 -1.01
CA VAL A 143 -29.92 -0.04 0.19
C VAL A 143 -31.30 -0.65 -0.06
N ASN A 144 -32.01 -0.24 -1.12
CA ASN A 144 -33.32 -0.76 -1.51
C ASN A 144 -33.22 -2.01 -2.40
N ASN A 145 -32.02 -2.29 -2.93
CA ASN A 145 -31.74 -3.47 -3.74
C ASN A 145 -30.48 -4.20 -3.24
N PRO A 146 -30.59 -4.98 -2.15
CA PRO A 146 -29.41 -5.62 -1.53
C PRO A 146 -28.72 -6.65 -2.43
N ALA A 147 -29.40 -7.14 -3.46
CA ALA A 147 -28.82 -8.10 -4.42
C ALA A 147 -28.00 -7.43 -5.52
N TYR A 148 -28.18 -6.13 -5.73
CA TYR A 148 -27.46 -5.41 -6.79
C TYR A 148 -25.97 -5.31 -6.48
N ARG A 149 -25.14 -5.46 -7.50
CA ARG A 149 -23.70 -5.23 -7.46
C ARG A 149 -23.32 -4.31 -8.63
N ALA A 150 -22.57 -3.24 -8.31
CA ALA A 150 -22.11 -2.29 -9.31
C ALA A 150 -20.94 -2.84 -10.14
N LEU A 151 -20.36 -3.95 -9.71
CA LEU A 151 -19.19 -4.57 -10.32
C LEU A 151 -19.20 -6.08 -10.03
N SER A 152 -18.96 -6.89 -11.03
CA SER A 152 -18.76 -8.33 -10.86
C SER A 152 -17.33 -8.66 -10.42
N TYR A 153 -17.14 -9.87 -9.88
CA TYR A 153 -15.81 -10.38 -9.54
C TYR A 153 -14.87 -10.42 -10.73
N ASP A 154 -15.35 -10.90 -11.88
CA ASP A 154 -14.53 -11.06 -13.10
C ASP A 154 -14.10 -9.72 -13.68
N GLU A 155 -15.01 -8.72 -13.70
CA GLU A 155 -14.67 -7.36 -14.13
C GLU A 155 -13.61 -6.73 -13.23
N LEU A 156 -13.74 -6.91 -11.90
CA LEU A 156 -12.77 -6.40 -10.95
C LEU A 156 -11.42 -7.10 -11.10
N ALA A 157 -11.41 -8.43 -11.21
CA ALA A 157 -10.20 -9.20 -11.41
C ALA A 157 -9.45 -8.80 -12.69
N ALA A 158 -10.18 -8.60 -13.80
CA ALA A 158 -9.60 -8.13 -15.04
C ALA A 158 -8.98 -6.73 -14.92
N SER A 159 -9.63 -5.82 -14.19
CA SER A 159 -9.13 -4.47 -13.93
C SER A 159 -7.85 -4.48 -13.10
N TYR A 160 -7.79 -5.27 -12.04
CA TYR A 160 -6.58 -5.46 -11.22
C TYR A 160 -5.46 -6.16 -12.00
N GLN A 161 -5.79 -7.16 -12.83
CA GLN A 161 -4.79 -7.86 -13.65
C GLN A 161 -4.08 -6.89 -14.59
N GLN A 162 -4.81 -6.03 -15.30
CA GLN A 162 -4.24 -5.02 -16.18
C GLN A 162 -3.28 -4.07 -15.43
N GLN A 163 -3.64 -3.64 -14.23
CA GLN A 163 -2.79 -2.82 -13.36
C GLN A 163 -1.50 -3.56 -13.01
N MET A 164 -1.63 -4.79 -12.51
CA MET A 164 -0.49 -5.59 -12.02
C MET A 164 0.44 -6.05 -13.14
N GLU A 165 -0.07 -6.36 -14.35
CA GLU A 165 0.77 -6.65 -15.52
C GLU A 165 1.70 -5.47 -15.82
N ALA A 166 1.18 -4.24 -15.84
CA ALA A 166 2.01 -3.06 -16.04
C ALA A 166 3.04 -2.86 -14.93
N MET A 167 2.68 -3.15 -13.66
CA MET A 167 3.62 -3.09 -12.53
C MET A 167 4.75 -4.11 -12.67
N LEU A 168 4.44 -5.35 -13.01
CA LEU A 168 5.42 -6.43 -13.19
C LEU A 168 6.35 -6.13 -14.37
N GLU A 169 5.82 -5.67 -15.50
CA GLU A 169 6.61 -5.23 -16.65
C GLU A 169 7.53 -4.06 -16.30
N GLY A 170 7.07 -3.14 -15.44
CA GLY A 170 7.85 -2.00 -14.95
C GLY A 170 8.95 -2.37 -13.96
N GLY A 171 8.90 -3.58 -13.37
CA GLY A 171 9.96 -4.12 -12.52
C GLY A 171 9.77 -3.82 -11.02
N VAL A 172 8.56 -3.97 -10.48
CA VAL A 172 8.33 -3.97 -9.03
C VAL A 172 8.98 -5.17 -8.36
N ASP A 173 9.40 -5.02 -7.09
CA ASP A 173 9.97 -6.11 -6.28
C ASP A 173 8.89 -6.89 -5.49
N ALA A 174 7.69 -6.32 -5.36
CA ALA A 174 6.52 -6.94 -4.72
C ALA A 174 5.23 -6.29 -5.23
N ILE A 175 4.09 -6.99 -5.10
CA ILE A 175 2.74 -6.42 -5.22
C ILE A 175 2.18 -6.26 -3.81
N LEU A 176 1.71 -5.07 -3.47
CA LEU A 176 1.08 -4.75 -2.20
C LEU A 176 -0.40 -4.45 -2.41
N ILE A 177 -1.26 -5.42 -2.07
CA ILE A 177 -2.70 -5.25 -2.04
C ILE A 177 -3.06 -4.69 -0.67
N GLU A 178 -3.45 -3.43 -0.62
CA GLU A 178 -3.56 -2.68 0.63
C GLU A 178 -4.94 -2.05 0.86
N THR A 179 -5.13 -1.60 2.10
CA THR A 179 -6.39 -0.96 2.54
C THR A 179 -7.60 -1.86 2.27
N ILE A 180 -7.42 -3.15 2.49
CA ILE A 180 -8.43 -4.16 2.22
C ILE A 180 -9.56 -4.02 3.24
N PHE A 181 -10.72 -3.58 2.80
CA PHE A 181 -11.94 -3.50 3.59
C PHE A 181 -13.06 -4.43 3.11
N ASP A 182 -12.86 -5.07 1.96
CA ASP A 182 -13.77 -6.08 1.37
C ASP A 182 -12.96 -7.32 0.98
N THR A 183 -13.24 -8.45 1.62
CA THR A 183 -12.50 -9.70 1.40
C THR A 183 -12.72 -10.26 0.00
N LEU A 184 -13.91 -10.07 -0.59
CA LEU A 184 -14.15 -10.55 -1.95
C LEU A 184 -13.34 -9.76 -2.98
N ASN A 185 -13.22 -8.43 -2.79
CA ASN A 185 -12.33 -7.60 -3.60
C ASN A 185 -10.86 -8.03 -3.44
N ALA A 186 -10.43 -8.33 -2.21
CA ALA A 186 -9.07 -8.85 -1.98
C ALA A 186 -8.82 -10.18 -2.71
N LYS A 187 -9.78 -11.08 -2.73
CA LYS A 187 -9.68 -12.36 -3.47
C LYS A 187 -9.59 -12.14 -4.96
N ALA A 188 -10.31 -11.15 -5.52
CA ALA A 188 -10.19 -10.76 -6.92
C ALA A 188 -8.79 -10.21 -7.24
N ALA A 189 -8.23 -9.39 -6.34
CA ALA A 189 -6.87 -8.85 -6.49
C ALA A 189 -5.79 -9.95 -6.38
N ILE A 190 -5.93 -10.90 -5.46
CA ILE A 190 -5.02 -12.05 -5.31
C ILE A 190 -5.06 -12.91 -6.58
N PHE A 191 -6.26 -13.24 -7.07
CA PHE A 191 -6.42 -13.98 -8.32
C PHE A 191 -5.79 -13.21 -9.50
N ALA A 192 -6.02 -11.91 -9.59
CA ALA A 192 -5.44 -11.05 -10.61
C ALA A 192 -3.90 -11.04 -10.55
N ALA A 193 -3.29 -11.02 -9.36
CA ALA A 193 -1.84 -11.09 -9.18
C ALA A 193 -1.28 -12.41 -9.74
N GLU A 194 -1.92 -13.53 -9.46
CA GLU A 194 -1.52 -14.83 -10.01
C GLU A 194 -1.64 -14.86 -11.54
N GLN A 195 -2.71 -14.31 -12.12
CA GLN A 195 -2.88 -14.25 -13.57
C GLN A 195 -1.86 -13.32 -14.22
N ALA A 196 -1.59 -12.16 -13.61
CA ALA A 196 -0.60 -11.20 -14.11
C ALA A 196 0.82 -11.81 -14.08
N MET A 197 1.20 -12.52 -13.02
CA MET A 197 2.48 -13.24 -12.94
C MET A 197 2.60 -14.32 -14.01
N LYS A 198 1.52 -15.07 -14.27
CA LYS A 198 1.49 -16.07 -15.36
C LYS A 198 1.62 -15.42 -16.75
N ALA A 199 0.93 -14.30 -16.96
CA ALA A 199 0.92 -13.60 -18.26
C ALA A 199 2.27 -12.96 -18.58
N THR A 200 2.94 -12.37 -17.57
CA THR A 200 4.24 -11.69 -17.76
C THR A 200 5.44 -12.62 -17.61
N GLY A 201 5.29 -13.78 -16.97
CA GLY A 201 6.39 -14.66 -16.59
C GLY A 201 7.27 -14.10 -15.47
N VAL A 202 6.83 -13.06 -14.77
CA VAL A 202 7.54 -12.41 -13.65
C VAL A 202 6.86 -12.78 -12.34
N GLU A 203 7.60 -13.41 -11.43
CA GLU A 203 7.10 -13.78 -10.11
C GLU A 203 7.67 -12.82 -9.04
N VAL A 204 6.80 -12.28 -8.21
CA VAL A 204 7.15 -11.41 -7.06
C VAL A 204 6.32 -11.77 -5.83
N PRO A 205 6.81 -11.46 -4.61
CA PRO A 205 6.03 -11.59 -3.40
C PRO A 205 4.72 -10.80 -3.44
N VAL A 206 3.63 -11.38 -2.90
CA VAL A 206 2.34 -10.72 -2.72
C VAL A 206 2.14 -10.38 -1.25
N MET A 207 2.01 -9.11 -0.96
CA MET A 207 1.77 -8.55 0.37
C MET A 207 0.30 -8.15 0.49
N LEU A 208 -0.32 -8.45 1.64
CA LEU A 208 -1.70 -8.03 1.94
C LEU A 208 -1.70 -7.09 3.14
N SER A 209 -2.51 -6.05 3.09
CA SER A 209 -2.74 -5.17 4.24
C SER A 209 -4.22 -4.86 4.41
N VAL A 210 -4.75 -5.21 5.58
CA VAL A 210 -6.17 -5.13 5.92
C VAL A 210 -6.45 -3.83 6.66
N THR A 211 -7.61 -3.26 6.40
CA THR A 211 -8.13 -2.11 7.14
C THR A 211 -9.31 -2.57 8.01
N VAL A 212 -9.11 -2.51 9.32
CA VAL A 212 -10.19 -2.75 10.27
C VAL A 212 -11.03 -1.47 10.43
N SER A 213 -12.33 -1.62 10.41
CA SER A 213 -13.26 -0.47 10.36
C SER A 213 -13.87 -0.12 11.71
N ASP A 214 -13.73 -0.99 12.70
CA ASP A 214 -14.28 -0.78 14.03
C ASP A 214 -13.38 -1.34 15.14
N ILE A 215 -13.67 -1.00 16.37
CA ILE A 215 -12.96 -1.48 17.57
C ILE A 215 -13.12 -2.99 17.83
N GLY A 216 -14.03 -3.67 17.15
CA GLY A 216 -14.20 -5.11 17.18
C GLY A 216 -13.29 -5.84 16.18
N GLY A 217 -12.46 -5.12 15.43
CA GLY A 217 -11.50 -5.69 14.49
C GLY A 217 -12.14 -6.28 13.23
N ARG A 218 -13.29 -5.71 12.79
CA ARG A 218 -13.97 -6.13 11.57
C ARG A 218 -13.63 -5.22 10.41
N THR A 219 -13.53 -5.80 9.22
CA THR A 219 -13.52 -5.05 7.97
C THR A 219 -14.88 -4.44 7.70
N LEU A 220 -14.97 -3.51 6.75
CA LEU A 220 -16.25 -2.89 6.36
C LEU A 220 -17.25 -3.93 5.84
N SER A 221 -16.78 -5.01 5.18
CA SER A 221 -17.63 -6.13 4.78
C SER A 221 -18.02 -7.08 5.94
N GLY A 222 -17.64 -6.75 7.18
CA GLY A 222 -18.08 -7.42 8.42
C GLY A 222 -17.22 -8.61 8.85
N GLN A 223 -16.11 -8.90 8.18
CA GLN A 223 -15.27 -10.04 8.50
C GLN A 223 -14.25 -9.72 9.59
N THR A 224 -14.03 -10.67 10.50
CA THR A 224 -12.94 -10.61 11.47
C THR A 224 -11.60 -10.91 10.80
N LEU A 225 -10.49 -10.59 11.47
CA LEU A 225 -9.14 -10.95 10.98
C LEU A 225 -8.96 -12.45 10.80
N ASP A 226 -9.52 -13.28 11.69
CA ASP A 226 -9.49 -14.75 11.54
C ASP A 226 -10.24 -15.21 10.28
N ALA A 227 -11.42 -14.64 10.03
CA ALA A 227 -12.18 -14.96 8.83
C ALA A 227 -11.46 -14.50 7.57
N PHE A 228 -10.79 -13.34 7.62
CA PHE A 228 -9.95 -12.88 6.53
C PHE A 228 -8.78 -13.84 6.26
N LEU A 229 -8.00 -14.18 7.30
CA LEU A 229 -6.87 -15.14 7.18
C LEU A 229 -7.33 -16.46 6.57
N ALA A 230 -8.43 -17.04 7.08
CA ALA A 230 -9.00 -18.28 6.54
C ALA A 230 -9.40 -18.14 5.07
N SER A 231 -9.88 -16.96 4.66
CA SER A 231 -10.32 -16.69 3.28
C SER A 231 -9.18 -16.62 2.28
N VAL A 232 -7.96 -16.26 2.70
CA VAL A 232 -6.79 -16.04 1.82
C VAL A 232 -5.71 -17.12 1.94
N GLN A 233 -5.83 -18.06 2.87
CA GLN A 233 -4.81 -19.10 3.13
C GLN A 233 -4.53 -20.04 1.94
N HIS A 234 -5.40 -20.05 0.93
CA HIS A 234 -5.21 -20.85 -0.29
C HIS A 234 -4.16 -20.26 -1.23
N ALA A 235 -3.80 -18.98 -1.06
CA ALA A 235 -2.89 -18.27 -1.92
C ALA A 235 -1.46 -18.22 -1.35
N ASN A 236 -0.47 -18.07 -2.23
CA ASN A 236 0.91 -17.89 -1.84
C ASN A 236 1.16 -16.44 -1.39
N ILE A 237 0.90 -16.16 -0.12
CA ILE A 237 1.02 -14.82 0.48
C ILE A 237 2.37 -14.69 1.18
N PHE A 238 3.06 -13.58 0.92
CA PHE A 238 4.34 -13.26 1.53
C PHE A 238 4.18 -12.61 2.90
N SER A 239 3.32 -11.60 3.00
CA SER A 239 3.04 -10.91 4.25
C SER A 239 1.57 -10.56 4.38
N VAL A 240 1.12 -10.46 5.62
CA VAL A 240 -0.19 -9.92 5.98
C VAL A 240 0.01 -8.82 7.02
N GLY A 241 -0.80 -7.79 6.99
CA GLY A 241 -0.66 -6.69 7.93
C GLY A 241 -1.90 -5.85 8.06
N LEU A 242 -1.72 -4.71 8.74
CA LEU A 242 -2.76 -3.73 9.00
C LEU A 242 -2.29 -2.34 8.60
N ASN A 243 -3.18 -1.59 7.98
CA ASN A 243 -2.96 -0.17 7.72
C ASN A 243 -4.24 0.65 7.86
N CYS A 244 -4.06 1.95 7.99
CA CYS A 244 -5.15 2.93 8.00
C CYS A 244 -6.13 2.77 9.19
N SER A 245 -7.23 3.50 9.17
CA SER A 245 -8.32 3.64 10.16
C SER A 245 -7.88 4.13 11.53
N PHE A 246 -6.82 3.58 12.10
CA PHE A 246 -6.40 3.82 13.47
C PHE A 246 -4.93 4.25 13.56
N GLY A 247 -4.57 4.88 14.68
CA GLY A 247 -3.19 5.09 15.09
C GLY A 247 -2.56 3.82 15.65
N ALA A 248 -1.26 3.88 15.95
CA ALA A 248 -0.49 2.71 16.34
C ALA A 248 -1.03 2.03 17.62
N ARG A 249 -1.42 2.80 18.61
CA ARG A 249 -1.96 2.28 19.87
C ARG A 249 -3.23 1.45 19.67
N GLN A 250 -4.16 1.94 18.83
CA GLN A 250 -5.41 1.25 18.58
C GLN A 250 -5.26 0.02 17.69
N LEU A 251 -4.26 0.00 16.80
CA LEU A 251 -3.97 -1.17 15.95
C LEU A 251 -3.28 -2.30 16.70
N LYS A 252 -2.58 -2.02 17.81
CA LYS A 252 -1.77 -3.00 18.53
C LYS A 252 -2.51 -4.31 18.86
N PRO A 253 -3.73 -4.32 19.46
CA PRO A 253 -4.42 -5.57 19.79
C PRO A 253 -4.71 -6.45 18.57
N PHE A 254 -5.01 -5.84 17.43
CA PHE A 254 -5.24 -6.55 16.17
C PHE A 254 -3.94 -7.08 15.57
N LEU A 255 -2.86 -6.32 15.74
CA LEU A 255 -1.53 -6.75 15.31
C LEU A 255 -1.03 -7.95 16.12
N GLU A 256 -1.24 -7.95 17.44
CA GLU A 256 -0.98 -9.10 18.32
C GLU A 256 -1.76 -10.35 17.87
N GLN A 257 -3.03 -10.18 17.50
CA GLN A 257 -3.85 -11.26 16.96
C GLN A 257 -3.28 -11.83 15.65
N LEU A 258 -2.87 -10.94 14.72
CA LEU A 258 -2.24 -11.37 13.46
C LEU A 258 -0.91 -12.08 13.71
N ALA A 259 -0.03 -11.50 14.53
CA ALA A 259 1.28 -12.07 14.84
C ALA A 259 1.18 -13.46 15.48
N ALA A 260 0.15 -13.70 16.32
CA ALA A 260 -0.06 -14.99 16.96
C ALA A 260 -0.63 -16.07 16.01
N ARG A 261 -1.21 -15.71 14.87
CA ARG A 261 -2.01 -16.64 14.04
C ARG A 261 -1.60 -16.74 12.60
N ALA A 262 -1.05 -15.66 12.02
CA ALA A 262 -0.71 -15.65 10.62
C ALA A 262 0.60 -16.39 10.34
N PRO A 263 0.60 -17.34 9.40
CA PRO A 263 1.79 -18.02 8.98
C PRO A 263 2.56 -17.23 7.91
N TYR A 264 2.66 -15.91 8.05
CA TYR A 264 3.23 -14.98 7.08
C TYR A 264 4.10 -13.96 7.81
N TYR A 265 4.91 -13.19 7.08
CA TYR A 265 5.52 -11.97 7.62
C TYR A 265 4.43 -10.97 7.99
N ILE A 266 4.68 -10.17 9.04
CA ILE A 266 3.70 -9.22 9.55
C ILE A 266 4.12 -7.80 9.22
N SER A 267 3.19 -7.02 8.64
CA SER A 267 3.39 -5.60 8.36
C SER A 267 2.40 -4.71 9.12
N ALA A 268 2.83 -3.51 9.48
CA ALA A 268 1.97 -2.50 10.07
C ALA A 268 2.34 -1.11 9.56
N TYR A 269 1.37 -0.33 9.09
CA TYR A 269 1.55 1.09 8.77
C TYR A 269 0.32 1.89 9.21
N PRO A 270 0.35 2.31 10.49
CA PRO A 270 -0.75 3.06 11.12
C PRO A 270 -0.85 4.49 10.62
N ASN A 271 -1.99 5.12 10.88
CA ASN A 271 -2.17 6.56 10.71
C ASN A 271 -1.37 7.33 11.78
N ALA A 272 -1.12 8.62 11.53
CA ALA A 272 -0.58 9.56 12.54
C ALA A 272 -1.66 9.92 13.60
N GLY A 273 -2.14 8.91 14.31
CA GLY A 273 -3.28 9.01 15.23
C GLY A 273 -4.63 8.96 14.52
N LEU A 274 -5.64 9.55 15.14
CA LEU A 274 -6.98 9.72 14.58
C LEU A 274 -7.12 11.14 14.00
N PRO A 275 -7.88 11.31 12.90
CA PRO A 275 -8.14 12.66 12.38
C PRO A 275 -8.99 13.45 13.37
N ASN A 276 -8.66 14.73 13.54
CA ASN A 276 -9.46 15.67 14.31
C ASN A 276 -10.73 16.10 13.54
N SER A 277 -11.56 16.96 14.15
CA SER A 277 -12.80 17.45 13.55
C SER A 277 -12.63 18.19 12.21
N LEU A 278 -11.41 18.60 11.88
CA LEU A 278 -11.03 19.25 10.61
C LEU A 278 -10.38 18.26 9.62
N GLY A 279 -10.35 16.97 9.96
CA GLY A 279 -9.71 15.93 9.14
C GLY A 279 -8.18 15.96 9.16
N LYS A 280 -7.56 16.71 10.11
CA LYS A 280 -6.11 16.79 10.25
C LYS A 280 -5.61 15.79 11.29
N TYR A 281 -4.38 15.36 11.14
CA TYR A 281 -3.68 14.46 12.04
C TYR A 281 -2.76 15.28 12.95
N ASP A 282 -2.93 15.14 14.27
CA ASP A 282 -2.25 15.95 15.27
C ASP A 282 -1.15 15.19 16.03
N GLN A 283 -1.06 13.86 15.87
CA GLN A 283 0.01 13.07 16.48
C GLN A 283 1.36 13.46 15.91
N THR A 284 2.36 13.65 16.77
CA THR A 284 3.71 13.99 16.31
C THR A 284 4.51 12.76 15.90
N PRO A 285 5.61 12.90 15.11
CA PRO A 285 6.52 11.81 14.80
C PRO A 285 7.05 11.10 16.06
N ALA A 286 7.42 11.85 17.11
CA ALA A 286 7.92 11.29 18.34
C ALA A 286 6.86 10.47 19.11
N ASP A 287 5.61 10.94 19.14
CA ASP A 287 4.50 10.21 19.77
C ASP A 287 4.23 8.89 19.05
N MET A 288 4.20 8.90 17.71
CA MET A 288 4.01 7.70 16.91
C MET A 288 5.18 6.72 17.08
N ALA A 289 6.41 7.22 17.09
CA ALA A 289 7.60 6.42 17.34
C ALA A 289 7.58 5.74 18.71
N HIS A 290 7.07 6.44 19.73
CA HIS A 290 6.89 5.88 21.08
C HIS A 290 5.90 4.71 21.06
N GLU A 291 4.76 4.85 20.38
CA GLU A 291 3.75 3.79 20.28
C GLU A 291 4.23 2.59 19.42
N VAL A 292 4.90 2.86 18.31
CA VAL A 292 5.44 1.81 17.41
C VAL A 292 6.57 1.03 18.06
N ARG A 293 7.30 1.62 19.00
CA ARG A 293 8.34 0.92 19.76
C ARG A 293 7.82 -0.35 20.42
N GLU A 294 6.59 -0.34 20.93
CA GLU A 294 5.98 -1.53 21.53
C GLU A 294 5.85 -2.69 20.53
N TYR A 295 5.54 -2.42 19.26
CA TYR A 295 5.47 -3.45 18.21
C TYR A 295 6.82 -4.17 18.02
N ILE A 296 7.89 -3.37 18.11
CA ILE A 296 9.27 -3.85 17.92
C ILE A 296 9.75 -4.63 19.13
N GLU A 297 9.55 -4.10 20.33
CA GLU A 297 9.97 -4.71 21.59
C GLU A 297 9.25 -6.03 21.87
N GLU A 298 7.99 -6.15 21.47
CA GLU A 298 7.20 -7.37 21.59
C GLU A 298 7.39 -8.34 20.41
N GLY A 299 8.20 -7.97 19.41
CA GLY A 299 8.49 -8.83 18.26
C GLY A 299 7.28 -9.13 17.37
N LEU A 300 6.41 -8.15 17.17
CA LEU A 300 5.13 -8.33 16.45
C LEU A 300 5.26 -8.17 14.92
N ILE A 301 6.32 -7.53 14.43
CA ILE A 301 6.40 -7.07 13.04
C ILE A 301 7.69 -7.47 12.32
N ASN A 302 7.57 -7.54 11.00
CA ASN A 302 8.68 -7.67 10.04
C ASN A 302 8.85 -6.41 9.18
N ILE A 303 7.75 -5.66 8.99
CA ILE A 303 7.72 -4.45 8.15
C ILE A 303 6.92 -3.38 8.90
N ILE A 304 7.47 -2.17 8.95
CA ILE A 304 6.85 -1.00 9.58
C ILE A 304 6.86 0.19 8.62
N GLY A 305 5.76 0.90 8.53
CA GLY A 305 5.61 2.11 7.73
C GLY A 305 4.63 3.09 8.35
N GLY A 306 4.08 3.98 7.53
CA GLY A 306 3.06 4.94 7.93
C GLY A 306 1.96 5.08 6.88
N CYS A 307 0.73 5.36 7.34
CA CYS A 307 -0.42 5.64 6.49
C CYS A 307 -0.88 7.10 6.68
N CYS A 308 -2.17 7.39 6.59
CA CYS A 308 -2.70 8.76 6.58
C CYS A 308 -2.10 9.66 7.66
N GLY A 309 -1.73 10.87 7.26
CA GLY A 309 -1.11 11.88 8.12
C GLY A 309 0.40 11.73 8.32
N THR A 310 1.02 10.61 7.92
CA THR A 310 2.47 10.42 8.05
C THR A 310 3.23 11.08 6.90
N THR A 311 4.42 11.61 7.21
CA THR A 311 5.36 12.22 6.28
C THR A 311 6.74 11.56 6.44
N ASP A 312 7.72 12.03 5.68
CA ASP A 312 9.11 11.65 5.81
C ASP A 312 9.67 11.84 7.24
N ALA A 313 9.18 12.84 7.97
CA ALA A 313 9.56 13.05 9.37
C ALA A 313 9.18 11.88 10.29
N TYR A 314 8.05 11.22 10.04
CA TYR A 314 7.64 10.03 10.81
C TYR A 314 8.52 8.82 10.47
N ILE A 315 8.79 8.63 9.18
CA ILE A 315 9.64 7.53 8.71
C ILE A 315 11.08 7.69 9.21
N ALA A 316 11.57 8.92 9.35
CA ALA A 316 12.91 9.22 9.84
C ALA A 316 13.15 8.77 11.32
N GLU A 317 12.09 8.55 12.11
CA GLU A 317 12.20 8.01 13.46
C GLU A 317 12.51 6.49 13.46
N TYR A 318 12.09 5.75 12.44
CA TYR A 318 12.14 4.29 12.44
C TYR A 318 13.53 3.67 12.34
N PRO A 319 14.51 4.22 11.58
CA PRO A 319 15.85 3.63 11.50
C PRO A 319 16.52 3.42 12.85
N ALA A 320 16.33 4.34 13.80
CA ALA A 320 16.86 4.22 15.16
C ALA A 320 16.12 3.14 15.97
N LEU A 321 14.82 3.00 15.76
CA LEU A 321 13.99 2.03 16.48
C LEU A 321 14.25 0.59 16.05
N VAL A 322 14.40 0.34 14.74
CA VAL A 322 14.58 -1.02 14.20
C VAL A 322 16.03 -1.51 14.26
N LYS A 323 16.97 -0.63 14.60
CA LYS A 323 18.40 -0.99 14.64
C LYS A 323 18.68 -2.08 15.66
N GLY A 324 19.10 -3.24 15.20
CA GLY A 324 19.40 -4.40 16.05
C GLY A 324 18.17 -5.13 16.60
N ALA A 325 16.96 -4.69 16.26
CA ALA A 325 15.74 -5.38 16.60
C ALA A 325 15.60 -6.67 15.78
N LYS A 326 15.02 -7.70 16.39
CA LYS A 326 14.74 -8.97 15.72
C LYS A 326 13.38 -8.88 15.02
N PRO A 327 13.28 -9.34 13.76
CA PRO A 327 11.99 -9.44 13.08
C PRO A 327 11.10 -10.49 13.76
N HIS A 328 9.80 -10.37 13.57
CA HIS A 328 8.82 -11.35 14.03
C HIS A 328 9.12 -12.74 13.45
N LEU A 329 9.02 -13.77 14.31
CA LEU A 329 9.14 -15.17 13.91
C LEU A 329 7.74 -15.80 13.90
N SER A 330 7.17 -15.98 12.73
CA SER A 330 5.91 -16.71 12.58
C SER A 330 6.11 -18.22 12.68
N LEU A 331 5.00 -18.95 12.83
CA LEU A 331 5.00 -20.42 12.90
C LEU A 331 5.62 -21.11 11.66
N ILE A 332 5.78 -20.42 10.53
CA ILE A 332 6.48 -20.95 9.34
C ILE A 332 8.01 -20.92 9.53
N HIS A 333 8.52 -20.07 10.39
CA HIS A 333 9.96 -19.88 10.59
C HIS A 333 10.55 -20.77 11.70
N ILE A 334 9.69 -21.53 12.38
CA ILE A 334 10.04 -22.53 13.40
C ILE A 334 9.96 -23.92 12.82
#